data_399dd7b8212cf3be1bacea398911909f
#
_entry.id   399dd7b8212cf3be1bacea398911909f
#
_cell.length_a   1.000
_cell.length_b   1.000
_cell.length_c   1.000
_cell.angle_alpha   90.00
_cell.angle_beta   90.00
_cell.angle_gamma   90.00
#
_symmetry.space_group_name_H-M   'P 1'
#
loop_
_entity.id
_entity.type
_entity.pdbx_description
1 polymer ?
#
loop_
_entity_poly.entity_id
_entity_poly.type
_entity_poly.pdbx_seq_one_letter_code
_entity_poly.pdbx_strand_id
1 'polypeptide(L)'
;MIEILLSLILFIFLILITGSIISTNIFKLDYDSLEIYEVGLLGIIFLVFLSFVFHLIVPLNETFNSFIFILLVLFFIFKTEKKIFKRFISDYKFILISFILIFIMTLKYKPNEDYGYYHLPFIINLVSEKIIFGLSNLQPQFGWNSTWLNFSSIFYLPILEIKGTQLSNSLLSFFIFYMLLKEILYKKKNNISYLFILFLGSYVIIKFSRISEHGFDFPANIYLLLTIFYF
;
A
#
# COMPACT_ATOMS: atom_id res chain seq x y z
N MET A 1 2.60 -3.48 19.56
CA MET A 1 3.84 -3.71 18.79
C MET A 1 3.78 -5.01 17.99
N ILE A 2 3.50 -6.15 18.62
CA ILE A 2 3.35 -7.46 17.93
C ILE A 2 2.20 -7.42 16.91
N GLU A 3 1.07 -6.82 17.24
CA GLU A 3 -0.06 -6.63 16.33
C GLU A 3 0.35 -5.91 15.04
N ILE A 4 1.06 -4.79 15.14
CA ILE A 4 1.54 -4.02 13.99
C ILE A 4 2.51 -4.86 13.13
N LEU A 5 3.42 -5.60 13.78
CA LEU A 5 4.36 -6.49 13.10
C LEU A 5 3.62 -7.55 12.26
N LEU A 6 2.71 -8.28 12.90
CA LEU A 6 1.93 -9.34 12.24
C LEU A 6 1.06 -8.78 11.12
N SER A 7 0.50 -7.60 11.33
CA SER A 7 -0.35 -6.93 10.34
C SER A 7 0.41 -6.47 9.12
N LEU A 8 1.59 -5.88 9.30
CA LEU A 8 2.45 -5.52 8.16
C LEU A 8 2.82 -6.76 7.33
N ILE A 9 3.18 -7.87 7.99
CA ILE A 9 3.48 -9.13 7.29
C ILE A 9 2.26 -9.59 6.49
N LEU A 10 1.09 -9.67 7.14
CA LEU A 10 -0.16 -10.09 6.51
C LEU A 10 -0.52 -9.20 5.31
N PHE A 11 -0.49 -7.88 5.49
CA PHE A 11 -0.88 -6.95 4.43
C PHE A 11 0.10 -6.91 3.26
N ILE A 12 1.41 -6.99 3.51
CA ILE A 12 2.42 -7.15 2.46
C ILE A 12 2.11 -8.41 1.64
N PHE A 13 1.81 -9.52 2.31
CA PHE A 13 1.47 -10.77 1.64
C PHE A 13 0.18 -10.65 0.81
N LEU A 14 -0.88 -10.03 1.34
CA LEU A 14 -2.13 -9.80 0.61
C LEU A 14 -1.94 -8.90 -0.61
N ILE A 15 -1.12 -7.85 -0.50
CA ILE A 15 -0.78 -6.97 -1.62
C ILE A 15 -0.03 -7.75 -2.71
N LEU A 16 0.94 -8.58 -2.33
CA LEU A 16 1.68 -9.42 -3.28
C LEU A 16 0.79 -10.46 -3.96
N ILE A 17 -0.14 -11.07 -3.22
CA ILE A 17 -1.16 -11.95 -3.81
C ILE A 17 -1.95 -11.21 -4.87
N THR A 18 -2.48 -10.05 -4.52
CA THR A 18 -3.29 -9.23 -5.43
C THR A 18 -2.51 -8.85 -6.68
N GLY A 19 -1.29 -8.34 -6.51
CA GLY A 19 -0.41 -7.98 -7.61
C GLY A 19 -0.05 -9.16 -8.51
N SER A 20 0.19 -10.34 -7.92
CA SER A 20 0.44 -11.58 -8.66
C SER A 20 -0.78 -11.99 -9.51
N ILE A 21 -1.98 -11.97 -8.92
CA ILE A 21 -3.22 -12.29 -9.64
C ILE A 21 -3.40 -11.38 -10.86
N ILE A 22 -3.14 -10.09 -10.69
CA ILE A 22 -3.35 -9.10 -11.74
C ILE A 22 -2.31 -9.19 -12.83
N SER A 23 -1.04 -9.26 -12.46
CA SER A 23 0.05 -9.35 -13.43
C SER A 23 -0.10 -10.58 -14.33
N THR A 24 -0.47 -11.73 -13.76
CA THR A 24 -0.57 -12.97 -14.52
C THR A 24 -1.90 -13.14 -15.26
N ASN A 25 -3.04 -12.84 -14.61
CA ASN A 25 -4.36 -13.17 -15.17
C ASN A 25 -4.97 -12.03 -15.98
N ILE A 26 -4.72 -10.77 -15.60
CA ILE A 26 -5.27 -9.60 -16.30
C ILE A 26 -4.29 -9.10 -17.36
N PHE A 27 -3.07 -8.79 -16.95
CA PHE A 27 -2.07 -8.24 -17.88
C PHE A 27 -1.31 -9.29 -18.68
N LYS A 28 -1.43 -10.57 -18.32
CA LYS A 28 -0.73 -11.69 -18.96
C LYS A 28 0.79 -11.45 -19.07
N LEU A 29 1.34 -10.75 -18.10
CA LEU A 29 2.76 -10.48 -18.03
C LEU A 29 3.50 -11.76 -17.63
N ASP A 30 4.66 -11.98 -18.24
CA ASP A 30 5.53 -13.06 -17.79
C ASP A 30 6.03 -12.71 -16.37
N TYR A 31 5.71 -13.59 -15.44
CA TYR A 31 6.08 -13.39 -14.04
C TYR A 31 7.60 -13.27 -13.84
N ASP A 32 8.37 -13.93 -14.73
CA ASP A 32 9.83 -13.88 -14.67
C ASP A 32 10.41 -12.53 -15.12
N SER A 33 9.62 -11.67 -15.76
CA SER A 33 10.03 -10.32 -16.16
C SER A 33 9.82 -9.25 -15.07
N LEU A 34 8.96 -9.50 -14.07
CA LEU A 34 8.60 -8.52 -13.04
C LEU A 34 9.42 -8.71 -11.76
N GLU A 35 9.81 -7.63 -11.15
CA GLU A 35 10.37 -7.61 -9.81
C GLU A 35 9.29 -7.68 -8.73
N ILE A 36 9.59 -8.20 -7.53
CA ILE A 36 8.60 -8.31 -6.44
C ILE A 36 8.03 -6.94 -6.04
N TYR A 37 8.84 -5.88 -6.04
CA TYR A 37 8.35 -4.54 -5.74
C TYR A 37 7.38 -4.04 -6.82
N GLU A 38 7.57 -4.39 -8.09
CA GLU A 38 6.65 -4.05 -9.17
C GLU A 38 5.32 -4.78 -8.99
N VAL A 39 5.37 -6.07 -8.67
CA VAL A 39 4.17 -6.85 -8.31
C VAL A 39 3.44 -6.21 -7.12
N GLY A 40 4.18 -5.79 -6.09
CA GLY A 40 3.60 -5.12 -4.93
C GLY A 40 2.95 -3.78 -5.28
N LEU A 41 3.63 -2.94 -6.06
CA LEU A 41 3.09 -1.64 -6.50
C LEU A 41 1.84 -1.80 -7.38
N LEU A 42 1.83 -2.78 -8.30
CA LEU A 42 0.64 -3.14 -9.08
C LEU A 42 -0.50 -3.62 -8.17
N GLY A 43 -0.19 -4.42 -7.14
CA GLY A 43 -1.16 -4.87 -6.15
C GLY A 43 -1.80 -3.71 -5.40
N ILE A 44 -1.02 -2.72 -4.98
CA ILE A 44 -1.52 -1.51 -4.32
C ILE A 44 -2.45 -0.73 -5.28
N ILE A 45 -2.00 -0.43 -6.50
CA ILE A 45 -2.80 0.31 -7.48
C ILE A 45 -4.16 -0.35 -7.70
N PHE A 46 -4.18 -1.66 -7.81
CA PHE A 46 -5.43 -2.38 -8.01
C PHE A 46 -6.32 -2.40 -6.77
N LEU A 47 -5.76 -2.57 -5.59
CA LEU A 47 -6.53 -2.47 -4.33
C LEU A 47 -7.09 -1.06 -4.12
N VAL A 48 -6.36 -0.01 -4.52
CA VAL A 48 -6.88 1.38 -4.54
C VAL A 48 -8.12 1.46 -5.44
N PHE A 49 -8.04 0.92 -6.65
CA PHE A 49 -9.17 0.90 -7.59
C PHE A 49 -10.34 0.07 -7.06
N LEU A 50 -10.07 -1.16 -6.60
CA LEU A 50 -11.12 -2.05 -6.08
C LEU A 50 -11.82 -1.46 -4.85
N SER A 51 -11.06 -0.91 -3.91
CA SER A 51 -11.63 -0.31 -2.70
C SER A 51 -12.57 0.84 -3.03
N PHE A 52 -12.22 1.67 -4.01
CA PHE A 52 -13.10 2.72 -4.49
C PHE A 52 -14.39 2.16 -5.11
N VAL A 53 -14.27 1.18 -6.02
CA VAL A 53 -15.42 0.56 -6.67
C VAL A 53 -16.36 -0.11 -5.66
N PHE A 54 -15.80 -0.84 -4.71
CA PHE A 54 -16.62 -1.50 -3.68
C PHE A 54 -17.32 -0.48 -2.77
N HIS A 55 -16.66 0.61 -2.41
CA HIS A 55 -17.27 1.64 -1.58
C HIS A 55 -18.48 2.32 -2.23
N LEU A 56 -18.59 2.30 -3.56
CA LEU A 56 -19.80 2.78 -4.24
C LEU A 56 -21.05 1.97 -3.85
N ILE A 57 -20.87 0.72 -3.43
CA ILE A 57 -21.96 -0.25 -3.23
C ILE A 57 -22.14 -0.58 -1.74
N VAL A 58 -21.02 -0.76 -1.02
CA VAL A 58 -21.00 -1.25 0.37
C VAL A 58 -20.00 -0.44 1.22
N PRO A 59 -20.21 -0.36 2.54
CA PRO A 59 -19.22 0.18 3.46
C PRO A 59 -17.99 -0.75 3.52
N LEU A 60 -16.80 -0.15 3.67
CA LEU A 60 -15.55 -0.89 3.79
C LEU A 60 -15.32 -1.35 5.25
N ASN A 61 -16.33 -2.01 5.82
CA ASN A 61 -16.29 -2.50 7.20
C ASN A 61 -15.45 -3.78 7.36
N GLU A 62 -15.25 -4.18 8.60
CA GLU A 62 -14.43 -5.35 8.95
C GLU A 62 -14.92 -6.66 8.32
N THR A 63 -16.23 -6.87 8.24
CA THR A 63 -16.83 -8.08 7.68
C THR A 63 -16.57 -8.16 6.18
N PHE A 64 -16.84 -7.06 5.47
CA PHE A 64 -16.62 -6.99 4.03
C PHE A 64 -15.13 -7.11 3.67
N ASN A 65 -14.27 -6.38 4.39
CA ASN A 65 -12.83 -6.43 4.16
C ASN A 65 -12.25 -7.82 4.42
N SER A 66 -12.67 -8.48 5.53
CA SER A 66 -12.27 -9.85 5.82
C SER A 66 -12.70 -10.82 4.72
N PHE A 67 -13.93 -10.67 4.21
CA PHE A 67 -14.44 -11.48 3.11
C PHE A 67 -13.59 -11.33 1.84
N ILE A 68 -13.27 -10.09 1.43
CA ILE A 68 -12.42 -9.82 0.27
C ILE A 68 -11.04 -10.45 0.44
N PHE A 69 -10.42 -10.31 1.61
CA PHE A 69 -9.10 -10.89 1.85
C PHE A 69 -9.13 -12.43 1.84
N ILE A 70 -10.16 -13.05 2.40
CA ILE A 70 -10.34 -14.50 2.31
C ILE A 70 -10.47 -14.95 0.85
N LEU A 71 -11.28 -14.24 0.05
CA LEU A 71 -11.42 -14.55 -1.38
C LEU A 71 -10.10 -14.43 -2.14
N LEU A 72 -9.30 -13.39 -1.89
CA LEU A 72 -7.99 -13.22 -2.50
C LEU A 72 -7.04 -14.37 -2.14
N VAL A 73 -7.00 -14.78 -0.87
CA VAL A 73 -6.18 -15.91 -0.42
C VAL A 73 -6.64 -17.22 -1.07
N LEU A 74 -7.94 -17.48 -1.11
CA LEU A 74 -8.49 -18.67 -1.76
C LEU A 74 -8.15 -18.68 -3.25
N PHE A 75 -8.34 -17.57 -3.94
CA PHE A 75 -8.00 -17.46 -5.36
C PHE A 75 -6.51 -17.73 -5.60
N PHE A 76 -5.65 -17.21 -4.74
CA PHE A 76 -4.21 -17.46 -4.80
C PHE A 76 -3.87 -18.94 -4.66
N ILE A 77 -4.46 -19.63 -3.68
CA ILE A 77 -4.21 -21.07 -3.43
C ILE A 77 -4.57 -21.91 -4.67
N PHE A 78 -5.67 -21.55 -5.35
CA PHE A 78 -6.19 -22.36 -6.46
C PHE A 78 -5.60 -21.98 -7.82
N LYS A 79 -5.10 -20.77 -8.02
CA LYS A 79 -4.78 -20.23 -9.34
C LYS A 79 -3.34 -19.76 -9.53
N THR A 80 -2.58 -19.55 -8.46
CA THR A 80 -1.29 -18.86 -8.58
C THR A 80 -0.12 -19.83 -8.63
N GLU A 81 0.80 -19.55 -9.52
CA GLU A 81 2.06 -20.28 -9.61
C GLU A 81 2.96 -20.01 -8.38
N LYS A 82 3.54 -21.05 -7.83
CA LYS A 82 4.45 -20.98 -6.67
C LYS A 82 5.76 -20.21 -6.94
N LYS A 83 5.94 -19.65 -8.13
CA LYS A 83 7.14 -18.90 -8.55
C LYS A 83 7.40 -17.66 -7.68
N ILE A 84 6.33 -16.99 -7.18
CA ILE A 84 6.48 -15.82 -6.31
C ILE A 84 7.27 -16.13 -5.05
N PHE A 85 7.04 -17.29 -4.44
CA PHE A 85 7.76 -17.70 -3.23
C PHE A 85 9.25 -17.95 -3.50
N LYS A 86 9.59 -18.52 -4.65
CA LYS A 86 10.99 -18.75 -5.01
C LYS A 86 11.77 -17.44 -5.11
N ARG A 87 11.17 -16.42 -5.73
CA ARG A 87 11.78 -15.07 -5.79
C ARG A 87 11.82 -14.39 -4.43
N PHE A 88 10.76 -14.52 -3.63
CA PHE A 88 10.75 -13.98 -2.28
C PHE A 88 11.91 -14.54 -1.44
N ILE A 89 12.20 -15.83 -1.58
CA ILE A 89 13.34 -16.46 -0.92
C ILE A 89 14.68 -15.95 -1.48
N SER A 90 14.80 -15.72 -2.80
CA SER A 90 16.04 -15.19 -3.38
C SER A 90 16.36 -13.78 -2.91
N ASP A 91 15.36 -12.96 -2.70
CA ASP A 91 15.47 -11.54 -2.35
C ASP A 91 15.33 -11.28 -0.83
N TYR A 92 15.35 -12.33 0.00
CA TYR A 92 15.02 -12.24 1.42
C TYR A 92 15.80 -11.15 2.18
N LYS A 93 17.07 -10.89 1.80
CA LYS A 93 17.89 -9.86 2.46
C LYS A 93 17.34 -8.46 2.25
N PHE A 94 16.94 -8.13 1.02
CA PHE A 94 16.35 -6.81 0.70
C PHE A 94 14.99 -6.65 1.35
N ILE A 95 14.18 -7.70 1.31
CA ILE A 95 12.86 -7.75 1.93
C ILE A 95 12.99 -7.55 3.45
N LEU A 96 13.90 -8.27 4.08
CA LEU A 96 14.12 -8.17 5.53
C LEU A 96 14.60 -6.78 5.95
N ILE A 97 15.59 -6.21 5.25
CA ILE A 97 16.11 -4.87 5.55
C ILE A 97 15.00 -3.84 5.37
N SER A 98 14.27 -3.87 4.26
CA SER A 98 13.15 -2.94 4.00
C SER A 98 12.07 -3.08 5.06
N PHE A 99 11.74 -4.31 5.46
CA PHE A 99 10.75 -4.57 6.49
C PHE A 99 11.17 -4.01 7.85
N ILE A 100 12.41 -4.23 8.28
CA ILE A 100 12.92 -3.71 9.56
C ILE A 100 12.90 -2.17 9.56
N LEU A 101 13.35 -1.54 8.46
CA LEU A 101 13.34 -0.07 8.35
C LEU A 101 11.92 0.49 8.48
N ILE A 102 10.98 -0.06 7.71
CA ILE A 102 9.58 0.40 7.74
C ILE A 102 8.93 0.10 9.09
N PHE A 103 9.18 -1.05 9.69
CA PHE A 103 8.64 -1.39 10.99
C PHE A 103 9.08 -0.37 12.07
N ILE A 104 10.37 -0.03 12.11
CA ILE A 104 10.90 0.98 13.05
C ILE A 104 10.25 2.36 12.79
N MET A 105 10.12 2.75 11.51
CA MET A 105 9.51 4.03 11.15
C MET A 105 8.01 4.08 11.51
N THR A 106 7.30 2.98 11.30
CA THR A 106 5.87 2.86 11.65
C THR A 106 5.63 2.96 13.14
N LEU A 107 6.54 2.43 13.97
CA LEU A 107 6.43 2.54 15.43
C LEU A 107 6.64 3.97 15.95
N LYS A 108 7.29 4.83 15.18
CA LYS A 108 7.48 6.25 15.52
C LYS A 108 6.30 7.10 15.03
N TYR A 109 5.09 6.73 15.44
CA TYR A 109 3.90 7.50 15.13
C TYR A 109 4.03 8.95 15.59
N LYS A 110 3.81 9.88 14.67
CA LYS A 110 3.73 11.31 14.96
C LYS A 110 2.45 11.83 14.30
N PRO A 111 1.40 12.11 15.10
CA PRO A 111 0.14 12.60 14.55
C PRO A 111 0.36 13.95 13.87
N ASN A 112 -0.24 14.10 12.68
CA ASN A 112 -0.39 15.38 12.00
C ASN A 112 -1.72 16.02 12.41
N GLU A 113 -1.83 17.34 12.32
CA GLU A 113 -3.06 18.09 12.62
C GLU A 113 -4.22 17.60 11.76
N ASP A 114 -3.98 17.31 10.48
CA ASP A 114 -4.97 16.82 9.53
C ASP A 114 -5.56 15.45 9.92
N TYR A 115 -4.82 14.63 10.65
CA TYR A 115 -5.25 13.29 11.04
C TYR A 115 -6.56 13.28 11.80
N GLY A 116 -6.63 14.05 12.89
CA GLY A 116 -7.85 14.15 13.72
C GLY A 116 -8.91 15.03 13.10
N TYR A 117 -8.51 15.99 12.28
CA TYR A 117 -9.40 17.02 11.75
C TYR A 117 -10.30 16.49 10.63
N TYR A 118 -9.77 15.74 9.66
CA TYR A 118 -10.57 15.21 8.56
C TYR A 118 -10.20 13.80 8.08
N HIS A 119 -8.95 13.34 8.19
CA HIS A 119 -8.58 12.00 7.70
C HIS A 119 -9.30 10.90 8.48
N LEU A 120 -9.21 10.91 9.81
CA LEU A 120 -9.85 9.91 10.66
C LEU A 120 -11.38 9.96 10.56
N PRO A 121 -12.06 11.13 10.66
CA PRO A 121 -13.49 11.20 10.43
C PRO A 121 -13.92 10.67 9.07
N PHE A 122 -13.13 10.92 8.02
CA PHE A 122 -13.45 10.39 6.69
C PHE A 122 -13.30 8.86 6.62
N ILE A 123 -12.24 8.28 7.22
CA ILE A 123 -12.07 6.83 7.33
C ILE A 123 -13.24 6.20 8.10
N ILE A 124 -13.69 6.81 9.20
CA ILE A 124 -14.85 6.33 9.95
C ILE A 124 -16.09 6.29 9.05
N ASN A 125 -16.33 7.32 8.25
CA ASN A 125 -17.43 7.31 7.28
C ASN A 125 -17.29 6.19 6.25
N LEU A 126 -16.07 5.94 5.71
CA LEU A 126 -15.82 4.90 4.73
C LEU A 126 -16.09 3.48 5.26
N VAL A 127 -15.84 3.25 6.55
CA VAL A 127 -16.02 1.92 7.17
C VAL A 127 -17.45 1.72 7.70
N SER A 128 -18.17 2.78 8.03
CA SER A 128 -19.53 2.69 8.58
C SER A 128 -20.61 2.79 7.50
N GLU A 129 -20.38 3.54 6.43
CA GLU A 129 -21.37 3.83 5.40
C GLU A 129 -20.81 3.59 4.00
N LYS A 130 -21.69 3.28 3.05
CA LYS A 130 -21.37 3.38 1.63
C LYS A 130 -21.20 4.85 1.23
N ILE A 131 -20.78 5.11 0.00
CA ILE A 131 -20.57 6.46 -0.49
C ILE A 131 -21.80 7.38 -0.19
N ILE A 132 -21.53 8.48 0.49
CA ILE A 132 -22.52 9.51 0.81
C ILE A 132 -22.28 10.71 -0.10
N PHE A 133 -23.22 11.00 -0.99
CA PHE A 133 -23.15 12.18 -1.82
C PHE A 133 -23.45 13.45 -1.02
N GLY A 134 -22.65 14.49 -1.24
CA GLY A 134 -22.88 15.79 -0.60
C GLY A 134 -22.22 15.95 0.78
N LEU A 135 -21.36 15.04 1.23
CA LEU A 135 -20.58 15.19 2.47
C LEU A 135 -19.80 16.51 2.55
N SER A 136 -19.34 17.02 1.41
CA SER A 136 -18.67 18.32 1.33
C SER A 136 -19.55 19.51 1.70
N ASN A 137 -20.87 19.36 1.67
CA ASN A 137 -21.79 20.40 2.14
C ASN A 137 -21.81 20.51 3.66
N LEU A 138 -21.43 19.43 4.37
CA LEU A 138 -21.31 19.42 5.82
C LEU A 138 -19.93 19.93 6.26
N GLN A 139 -18.89 19.45 5.59
CA GLN A 139 -17.52 19.83 5.87
C GLN A 139 -16.72 19.88 4.54
N PRO A 140 -16.24 21.08 4.12
CA PRO A 140 -15.57 21.25 2.83
C PRO A 140 -14.40 20.28 2.58
N GLN A 141 -13.67 19.91 3.63
CA GLN A 141 -12.53 18.97 3.56
C GLN A 141 -12.94 17.58 3.07
N PHE A 142 -14.20 17.17 3.25
CA PHE A 142 -14.70 15.90 2.71
C PHE A 142 -14.91 15.94 1.19
N GLY A 143 -14.84 17.13 0.57
CA GLY A 143 -14.81 17.29 -0.88
C GLY A 143 -13.45 16.95 -1.50
N TRP A 144 -12.38 16.92 -0.71
CA TRP A 144 -11.04 16.50 -1.16
C TRP A 144 -10.90 14.98 -1.11
N ASN A 145 -11.84 14.29 -1.72
CA ASN A 145 -11.89 12.85 -1.71
C ASN A 145 -10.65 12.24 -2.37
N SER A 146 -10.04 11.27 -1.70
CA SER A 146 -8.91 10.52 -2.22
C SER A 146 -9.19 9.03 -2.19
N THR A 147 -9.03 8.36 -3.32
CA THR A 147 -9.12 6.90 -3.41
C THR A 147 -8.09 6.20 -2.52
N TRP A 148 -7.04 6.90 -2.10
CA TRP A 148 -6.09 6.41 -1.11
C TRP A 148 -6.72 6.16 0.26
N LEU A 149 -7.68 6.97 0.66
CA LEU A 149 -8.42 6.76 1.91
C LEU A 149 -9.31 5.51 1.83
N ASN A 150 -9.90 5.23 0.65
CA ASN A 150 -10.60 3.96 0.43
C ASN A 150 -9.64 2.77 0.56
N PHE A 151 -8.45 2.85 -0.04
CA PHE A 151 -7.40 1.83 0.12
C PHE A 151 -6.98 1.67 1.59
N SER A 152 -6.83 2.76 2.32
CA SER A 152 -6.53 2.69 3.76
C SER A 152 -7.64 1.96 4.52
N SER A 153 -8.91 2.21 4.17
CA SER A 153 -10.06 1.62 4.86
C SER A 153 -10.21 0.11 4.67
N ILE A 154 -9.67 -0.50 3.59
CA ILE A 154 -9.73 -1.96 3.43
C ILE A 154 -8.92 -2.71 4.50
N PHE A 155 -7.99 -2.06 5.18
CA PHE A 155 -7.22 -2.63 6.29
C PHE A 155 -7.92 -2.52 7.64
N TYR A 156 -9.15 -2.03 7.67
CA TYR A 156 -10.03 -2.07 8.84
C TYR A 156 -10.50 -3.52 9.02
N LEU A 157 -9.84 -4.24 9.93
CA LEU A 157 -10.09 -5.65 10.23
C LEU A 157 -10.39 -5.84 11.73
N PRO A 158 -11.09 -6.91 12.15
CA PRO A 158 -11.57 -7.09 13.53
C PRO A 158 -10.51 -6.96 14.63
N ILE A 159 -9.26 -7.35 14.35
CA ILE A 159 -8.17 -7.31 15.34
C ILE A 159 -7.49 -5.94 15.41
N LEU A 160 -7.51 -5.21 14.31
CA LEU A 160 -6.72 -3.99 14.15
C LEU A 160 -7.55 -2.72 14.17
N GLU A 161 -8.80 -2.83 13.73
CA GLU A 161 -9.71 -1.69 13.61
C GLU A 161 -9.04 -0.48 12.92
N ILE A 162 -9.19 0.71 13.47
CA ILE A 162 -8.60 1.96 12.96
C ILE A 162 -7.06 1.88 12.84
N LYS A 163 -6.38 1.13 13.70
CA LYS A 163 -4.91 1.01 13.62
C LYS A 163 -4.44 0.36 12.31
N GLY A 164 -5.22 -0.58 11.79
CA GLY A 164 -4.92 -1.22 10.50
C GLY A 164 -4.90 -0.22 9.35
N THR A 165 -5.85 0.71 9.34
CA THR A 165 -6.00 1.71 8.28
C THR A 165 -4.81 2.67 8.19
N GLN A 166 -4.06 2.88 9.29
CA GLN A 166 -2.87 3.73 9.33
C GLN A 166 -1.64 3.13 8.64
N LEU A 167 -1.69 1.84 8.27
CA LEU A 167 -0.53 1.13 7.70
C LEU A 167 -0.39 1.30 6.18
N SER A 168 -1.35 1.93 5.50
CA SER A 168 -1.35 2.07 4.04
C SER A 168 -0.07 2.72 3.49
N ASN A 169 0.38 3.83 4.08
CA ASN A 169 1.61 4.50 3.68
C ASN A 169 2.87 3.68 4.03
N SER A 170 2.84 2.94 5.14
CA SER A 170 3.92 2.01 5.52
C SER A 170 4.07 0.89 4.49
N LEU A 171 2.95 0.36 3.97
CA LEU A 171 2.95 -0.69 2.96
C LEU A 171 3.51 -0.20 1.63
N LEU A 172 3.14 0.99 1.17
CA LEU A 172 3.73 1.62 -0.01
C LEU A 172 5.24 1.83 0.21
N SER A 173 5.62 2.40 1.34
CA SER A 173 7.02 2.68 1.68
C SER A 173 7.87 1.43 1.70
N PHE A 174 7.33 0.28 2.13
CA PHE A 174 8.02 -1.00 2.11
C PHE A 174 8.46 -1.36 0.68
N PHE A 175 7.55 -1.30 -0.30
CA PHE A 175 7.89 -1.63 -1.69
C PHE A 175 8.87 -0.61 -2.29
N ILE A 176 8.76 0.66 -1.92
CA ILE A 176 9.71 1.69 -2.36
C ILE A 176 11.11 1.45 -1.78
N PHE A 177 11.24 1.17 -0.48
CA PHE A 177 12.57 0.86 0.10
C PHE A 177 13.15 -0.41 -0.49
N TYR A 178 12.33 -1.43 -0.71
CA TYR A 178 12.79 -2.64 -1.36
C TYR A 178 13.28 -2.35 -2.80
N MET A 179 12.53 -1.57 -3.58
CA MET A 179 12.95 -1.11 -4.90
C MET A 179 14.30 -0.37 -4.83
N LEU A 180 14.42 0.62 -3.94
CA LEU A 180 15.64 1.41 -3.79
C LEU A 180 16.86 0.55 -3.48
N LEU A 181 16.74 -0.36 -2.51
CA LEU A 181 17.85 -1.25 -2.13
C LEU A 181 18.28 -2.15 -3.30
N LYS A 182 17.32 -2.72 -4.01
CA LYS A 182 17.60 -3.62 -5.13
C LYS A 182 18.20 -2.88 -6.32
N GLU A 183 17.63 -1.75 -6.68
CA GLU A 183 18.09 -0.94 -7.82
C GLU A 183 19.47 -0.31 -7.58
N ILE A 184 19.77 0.13 -6.35
CA ILE A 184 21.07 0.71 -6.00
C ILE A 184 22.17 -0.37 -5.96
N LEU A 185 21.88 -1.53 -5.39
CA LEU A 185 22.91 -2.52 -5.10
C LEU A 185 23.14 -3.53 -6.23
N TYR A 186 22.13 -3.78 -7.07
CA TYR A 186 22.18 -4.87 -8.06
C TYR A 186 22.18 -4.42 -9.51
N LYS A 187 21.52 -3.31 -9.84
CA LYS A 187 21.40 -2.89 -11.24
C LYS A 187 22.41 -1.78 -11.55
N LYS A 188 23.31 -2.05 -12.50
CA LYS A 188 24.12 -0.98 -13.11
C LYS A 188 23.20 -0.06 -13.90
N LYS A 189 22.95 1.13 -13.39
CA LYS A 189 22.13 2.15 -14.05
C LYS A 189 23.00 3.29 -14.59
N ASN A 190 22.44 4.03 -15.55
CA ASN A 190 23.02 5.30 -15.94
C ASN A 190 22.93 6.31 -14.77
N ASN A 191 23.76 7.34 -14.80
CA ASN A 191 23.85 8.31 -13.71
C ASN A 191 22.51 9.01 -13.42
N ILE A 192 21.68 9.23 -14.42
CA ILE A 192 20.37 9.91 -14.29
C ILE A 192 19.41 9.04 -13.48
N SER A 193 19.26 7.77 -13.85
CA SER A 193 18.40 6.84 -13.10
C SER A 193 18.86 6.66 -11.66
N TYR A 194 20.18 6.64 -11.42
CA TYR A 194 20.73 6.54 -10.08
C TYR A 194 20.40 7.78 -9.22
N LEU A 195 20.59 8.98 -9.78
CA LEU A 195 20.23 10.23 -9.11
C LEU A 195 18.74 10.29 -8.78
N PHE A 196 17.89 9.85 -9.71
CA PHE A 196 16.45 9.80 -9.48
C PHE A 196 16.07 8.87 -8.31
N ILE A 197 16.67 7.68 -8.26
CA ILE A 197 16.45 6.72 -7.18
C ILE A 197 16.89 7.31 -5.83
N LEU A 198 18.04 7.99 -5.78
CA LEU A 198 18.51 8.68 -4.58
C LEU A 198 17.54 9.80 -4.16
N PHE A 199 17.01 10.57 -5.12
CA PHE A 199 16.03 11.61 -4.86
C PHE A 199 14.73 11.03 -4.27
N LEU A 200 14.20 9.97 -4.86
CA LEU A 200 13.00 9.27 -4.35
C LEU A 200 13.23 8.75 -2.93
N GLY A 201 14.39 8.14 -2.66
CA GLY A 201 14.76 7.68 -1.33
C GLY A 201 14.84 8.80 -0.31
N SER A 202 15.46 9.91 -0.69
CA SER A 202 15.56 11.12 0.15
C SER A 202 14.17 11.68 0.46
N TYR A 203 13.28 11.72 -0.52
CA TYR A 203 11.89 12.15 -0.31
C TYR A 203 11.18 11.29 0.73
N VAL A 204 11.27 9.96 0.63
CA VAL A 204 10.63 9.05 1.59
C VAL A 204 11.21 9.23 2.99
N ILE A 205 12.53 9.42 3.12
CA ILE A 205 13.19 9.64 4.41
C ILE A 205 12.75 10.98 5.03
N ILE A 206 12.70 12.06 4.25
CA ILE A 206 12.27 13.38 4.74
C ILE A 206 10.80 13.33 5.19
N LYS A 207 9.98 12.58 4.49
CA LYS A 207 8.54 12.42 4.80
C LYS A 207 8.25 11.25 5.74
N PHE A 208 9.23 10.77 6.53
CA PHE A 208 9.07 9.60 7.41
C PHE A 208 7.89 9.72 8.38
N SER A 209 7.55 10.93 8.83
CA SER A 209 6.40 11.16 9.71
C SER A 209 5.05 10.84 9.06
N ARG A 210 5.00 10.76 7.73
CA ARG A 210 3.80 10.44 6.95
C ARG A 210 3.60 8.93 6.73
N ILE A 211 4.57 8.10 7.15
CA ILE A 211 4.54 6.66 6.89
C ILE A 211 3.47 5.94 7.73
N SER A 212 3.17 6.44 8.92
CA SER A 212 2.15 5.88 9.83
C SER A 212 0.88 6.74 9.91
N GLU A 213 0.51 7.36 8.81
CA GLU A 213 -0.67 8.24 8.71
C GLU A 213 -1.55 7.86 7.51
N HIS A 214 -2.76 8.44 7.48
CA HIS A 214 -3.68 8.34 6.35
C HIS A 214 -3.41 9.36 5.23
N GLY A 215 -2.42 10.25 5.37
CA GLY A 215 -2.16 11.33 4.43
C GLY A 215 -1.95 10.83 3.00
N PHE A 216 -2.68 11.39 2.05
CA PHE A 216 -2.66 10.98 0.64
C PHE A 216 -1.66 11.79 -0.22
N ASP A 217 -1.09 12.86 0.30
CA ASP A 217 -0.03 13.63 -0.39
C ASP A 217 1.22 12.79 -0.61
N PHE A 218 1.56 11.97 0.38
CA PHE A 218 2.72 11.10 0.33
C PHE A 218 2.64 10.09 -0.83
N PRO A 219 1.60 9.25 -0.94
CA PRO A 219 1.48 8.31 -2.05
C PRO A 219 1.31 9.00 -3.40
N ALA A 220 0.59 10.12 -3.48
CA ALA A 220 0.42 10.85 -4.73
C ALA A 220 1.76 11.31 -5.32
N ASN A 221 2.63 11.89 -4.49
CA ASN A 221 3.96 12.31 -4.92
C ASN A 221 4.86 11.11 -5.28
N ILE A 222 4.78 10.00 -4.54
CA ILE A 222 5.54 8.78 -4.88
C ILE A 222 5.12 8.25 -6.24
N TYR A 223 3.83 8.10 -6.51
CA TYR A 223 3.37 7.59 -7.80
C TYR A 223 3.70 8.53 -8.96
N LEU A 224 3.65 9.85 -8.75
CA LEU A 224 4.12 10.83 -9.73
C LEU A 224 5.61 10.62 -10.06
N LEU A 225 6.45 10.48 -9.03
CA LEU A 225 7.88 10.22 -9.22
C LEU A 225 8.14 8.86 -9.90
N LEU A 226 7.42 7.81 -9.53
CA LEU A 226 7.54 6.51 -10.20
C LEU A 226 7.14 6.59 -11.68
N THR A 227 6.09 7.34 -12.00
CA THR A 227 5.68 7.55 -13.39
C THR A 227 6.84 8.19 -14.20
N ILE A 228 7.48 9.22 -13.68
CA ILE A 228 8.64 9.86 -14.33
C ILE A 228 9.83 8.89 -14.46
N PHE A 229 9.99 7.97 -13.50
CA PHE A 229 11.08 6.99 -13.51
C PHE A 229 10.92 5.90 -14.59
N TYR A 230 9.69 5.49 -14.87
CA TYR A 230 9.40 4.41 -15.84
C TYR A 230 9.17 4.93 -17.27
N PHE A 231 8.94 6.22 -17.47
CA PHE A 231 8.78 6.87 -18.77
C PHE A 231 9.98 7.72 -19.15
#